data_3d4fe3568294ab26f4bc287996b9fd9e
#
_entry.id   3d4fe3568294ab26f4bc287996b9fd9e
#
_cell.length_a   1.000
_cell.length_b   1.000
_cell.length_c   1.000
_cell.angle_alpha   90.00
_cell.angle_beta   90.00
_cell.angle_gamma   90.00
#
_symmetry.space_group_name_H-M   'P 1'
#
loop_
_entity.id
_entity.type
_entity.pdbx_description
1 polymer ?
#
loop_
_entity_poly.entity_id
_entity_poly.type
_entity_poly.pdbx_seq_one_letter_code
_entity_poly.pdbx_strand_id
1 'polypeptide(L)'
;MTTEPPQPGPPAEGPGTGRGLFDKEQLDRCISCGFCLPACPTYSLTGDEASSPRGRITLMRALETGELPADDPTLAEESSYCLGCRACETVCPAGVEYGQLLEQWRDHQWSGPKRPWIVRLLTAVVARPFLLRLQGLVRRHARPSGGGSADGPSLMLGCVERGLYPAVSRAALRLRPELNVPPGQGCCGALHAHNGDSATGKALAEELGARLPGTLVTTAGGCAAHLAHHLGPDRVREFGDHLHREGHVPAGRVTVDGRTARVGLQDSCHLRNGLGVTRPPRELIAAVAEYVEVPGAGDCCGAAGTYAMLRPADSRAVLDPKLAALAEADLDFVVAVNPGCLRQLRQGLRRTGARTRAVHLAELLALAEEDRT
;
A
#
# COMPACT_ATOMS: atom_id res chain seq x y z
N MET A 1 7.60 69.69 24.14
CA MET A 1 6.99 68.62 23.37
C MET A 1 7.70 67.32 23.80
N THR A 2 7.10 66.62 24.74
CA THR A 2 7.57 65.33 25.26
C THR A 2 6.86 64.26 24.48
N THR A 3 7.60 63.50 23.62
CA THR A 3 7.10 62.36 22.89
C THR A 3 7.06 61.17 23.84
N GLU A 4 5.87 60.72 24.15
CA GLU A 4 5.60 59.50 24.91
C GLU A 4 6.10 58.26 24.08
N PRO A 5 6.80 57.30 24.71
CA PRO A 5 7.22 56.08 23.99
C PRO A 5 6.00 55.25 23.60
N PRO A 6 6.06 54.51 22.44
CA PRO A 6 4.96 53.65 22.00
C PRO A 6 4.66 52.57 23.04
N GLN A 7 3.38 52.41 23.35
CA GLN A 7 2.92 51.35 24.26
C GLN A 7 3.25 49.96 23.68
N PRO A 8 3.69 48.99 24.49
CA PRO A 8 3.88 47.62 24.05
C PRO A 8 2.54 47.03 23.54
N GLY A 9 2.59 46.46 22.36
CA GLY A 9 1.46 45.72 21.80
C GLY A 9 0.97 44.59 22.74
N PRO A 10 -0.24 44.06 22.53
CA PRO A 10 -0.79 43.02 23.38
C PRO A 10 0.21 41.86 23.46
N PRO A 11 0.34 41.18 24.62
CA PRO A 11 1.22 40.04 24.76
C PRO A 11 0.84 39.00 23.75
N ALA A 12 1.84 38.42 23.04
CA ALA A 12 1.66 37.28 22.20
C ALA A 12 0.91 36.22 23.01
N GLU A 13 -0.22 35.77 22.47
CA GLU A 13 -0.96 34.64 23.05
C GLU A 13 0.04 33.52 23.29
N GLY A 14 0.05 32.96 24.50
CA GLY A 14 0.91 31.84 24.89
C GLY A 14 0.72 30.65 23.92
N PRO A 15 1.57 29.63 23.98
CA PRO A 15 1.61 28.54 22.97
C PRO A 15 0.20 28.02 22.74
N GLY A 16 -0.38 28.43 21.61
CA GLY A 16 -1.78 28.26 21.27
C GLY A 16 -2.12 26.76 21.30
N THR A 17 -3.27 26.47 21.83
CA THR A 17 -3.93 25.18 21.61
C THR A 17 -3.96 24.96 20.11
N GLY A 18 -3.16 24.01 19.61
CA GLY A 18 -3.08 23.68 18.18
C GLY A 18 -4.47 23.40 17.60
N ARG A 19 -4.59 23.41 16.28
CA ARG A 19 -5.88 23.19 15.59
C ARG A 19 -6.47 21.79 15.85
N GLY A 20 -5.68 20.86 16.44
CA GLY A 20 -6.09 19.49 16.74
C GLY A 20 -6.27 18.64 15.49
N LEU A 21 -5.55 18.95 14.42
CA LEU A 21 -5.61 18.23 13.16
C LEU A 21 -4.77 16.96 13.18
N PHE A 22 -3.70 16.95 13.96
CA PHE A 22 -2.72 15.89 14.01
C PHE A 22 -2.55 15.32 15.42
N ASP A 23 -2.14 14.05 15.48
CA ASP A 23 -1.66 13.47 16.72
C ASP A 23 -0.40 14.20 17.17
N LYS A 24 -0.55 14.97 18.26
CA LYS A 24 0.52 15.81 18.81
C LYS A 24 1.73 14.99 19.24
N GLU A 25 1.51 13.82 19.85
CA GLU A 25 2.61 12.95 20.28
C GLU A 25 3.45 12.51 19.07
N GLN A 26 2.81 12.12 17.97
CA GLN A 26 3.51 11.72 16.75
C GLN A 26 4.27 12.89 16.10
N LEU A 27 3.69 14.10 16.08
CA LEU A 27 4.40 15.29 15.61
C LEU A 27 5.63 15.61 16.47
N ASP A 28 5.48 15.55 17.80
CA ASP A 28 6.54 15.90 18.74
C ASP A 28 7.69 14.89 18.76
N ARG A 29 7.44 13.62 18.42
CA ARG A 29 8.49 12.58 18.27
C ARG A 29 9.54 12.93 17.23
N CYS A 30 9.21 13.70 16.19
CA CYS A 30 10.16 14.01 15.13
C CYS A 30 11.23 15.00 15.60
N ILE A 31 12.48 14.54 15.72
CA ILE A 31 13.66 15.33 16.10
C ILE A 31 14.43 15.88 14.89
N SER A 32 13.86 15.81 13.69
CA SER A 32 14.44 16.34 12.44
C SER A 32 15.85 15.81 12.08
N CYS A 33 16.22 14.61 12.53
CA CYS A 33 17.57 14.02 12.40
C CYS A 33 17.98 13.69 10.96
N GLY A 34 17.04 13.52 10.01
CA GLY A 34 17.31 13.28 8.60
C GLY A 34 17.49 11.82 8.17
N PHE A 35 17.46 10.83 9.06
CA PHE A 35 17.56 9.40 8.68
C PHE A 35 16.50 8.95 7.67
N CYS A 36 15.37 9.62 7.61
CA CYS A 36 14.28 9.34 6.66
C CYS A 36 14.54 9.85 5.24
N LEU A 37 15.52 10.73 5.03
CA LEU A 37 15.79 11.35 3.71
C LEU A 37 16.17 10.32 2.64
N PRO A 38 17.18 9.46 2.83
CA PRO A 38 17.58 8.50 1.80
C PRO A 38 16.53 7.41 1.53
N ALA A 39 15.61 7.19 2.47
CA ALA A 39 14.53 6.21 2.29
C ALA A 39 13.33 6.78 1.54
N CYS A 40 13.28 8.10 1.30
CA CYS A 40 12.11 8.75 0.71
C CYS A 40 12.23 8.86 -0.82
N PRO A 41 11.32 8.20 -1.59
CA PRO A 41 11.40 8.24 -3.04
C PRO A 41 11.15 9.65 -3.61
N THR A 42 10.29 10.46 -2.99
CA THR A 42 10.05 11.84 -3.47
C THR A 42 11.21 12.77 -3.19
N TYR A 43 11.88 12.62 -2.06
CA TYR A 43 13.12 13.34 -1.79
C TYR A 43 14.25 12.93 -2.74
N SER A 44 14.40 11.64 -3.01
CA SER A 44 15.40 11.13 -3.96
C SER A 44 15.21 11.68 -5.37
N LEU A 45 13.97 11.98 -5.78
CA LEU A 45 13.68 12.55 -7.10
C LEU A 45 13.94 14.05 -7.19
N THR A 46 13.72 14.81 -6.10
CA THR A 46 13.72 16.28 -6.16
C THR A 46 14.92 16.90 -5.45
N GLY A 47 15.45 16.25 -4.40
CA GLY A 47 16.38 16.88 -3.45
C GLY A 47 15.75 17.99 -2.61
N ASP A 48 14.44 18.22 -2.76
CA ASP A 48 13.74 19.28 -2.05
C ASP A 48 13.34 18.81 -0.64
N GLU A 49 13.71 19.62 0.35
CA GLU A 49 13.42 19.34 1.76
C GLU A 49 11.90 19.31 2.03
N ALA A 50 11.11 20.16 1.39
CA ALA A 50 9.65 20.16 1.52
C ALA A 50 9.06 18.79 1.12
N SER A 51 9.65 18.13 0.14
CA SER A 51 9.26 16.80 -0.35
C SER A 51 9.83 15.64 0.47
N SER A 52 10.53 15.94 1.57
CA SER A 52 11.06 14.94 2.51
C SER A 52 10.05 14.62 3.63
N PRO A 53 10.20 13.46 4.32
CA PRO A 53 9.32 13.14 5.45
C PRO A 53 9.41 14.16 6.59
N ARG A 54 10.62 14.57 6.98
CA ARG A 54 10.80 15.56 8.06
C ARG A 54 10.34 16.96 7.63
N GLY A 55 10.56 17.36 6.37
CA GLY A 55 10.05 18.61 5.82
C GLY A 55 8.53 18.65 5.85
N ARG A 56 7.88 17.56 5.45
CA ARG A 56 6.41 17.43 5.55
C ARG A 56 5.92 17.48 6.99
N ILE A 57 6.62 16.88 7.95
CA ILE A 57 6.27 17.03 9.38
C ILE A 57 6.40 18.49 9.83
N THR A 58 7.41 19.22 9.32
CA THR A 58 7.53 20.66 9.59
C THR A 58 6.34 21.45 9.02
N LEU A 59 5.89 21.12 7.80
CA LEU A 59 4.67 21.71 7.22
C LEU A 59 3.41 21.38 8.04
N MET A 60 3.29 20.13 8.52
CA MET A 60 2.18 19.71 9.39
C MET A 60 2.19 20.49 10.72
N ARG A 61 3.36 20.73 11.33
CA ARG A 61 3.51 21.56 12.54
C ARG A 61 3.09 22.99 12.27
N ALA A 62 3.57 23.60 11.18
CA ALA A 62 3.21 24.96 10.81
C ALA A 62 1.70 25.12 10.52
N LEU A 63 1.07 24.09 9.95
CA LEU A 63 -0.39 24.04 9.78
C LEU A 63 -1.09 23.91 11.14
N GLU A 64 -0.60 23.02 12.02
CA GLU A 64 -1.18 22.80 13.35
C GLU A 64 -1.12 24.05 14.23
N THR A 65 0.00 24.79 14.22
CA THR A 65 0.19 26.02 15.00
C THR A 65 -0.46 27.25 14.37
N GLY A 66 -0.88 27.16 13.11
CA GLY A 66 -1.45 28.30 12.37
C GLY A 66 -0.41 29.23 11.75
N GLU A 67 0.87 28.88 11.79
CA GLU A 67 1.95 29.62 11.11
C GLU A 67 1.78 29.60 9.59
N LEU A 68 1.21 28.51 9.05
CA LEU A 68 0.77 28.45 7.66
C LEU A 68 -0.77 28.44 7.58
N PRO A 69 -1.35 29.21 6.64
CA PRO A 69 -2.79 29.16 6.37
C PRO A 69 -3.17 27.78 5.80
N ALA A 70 -4.38 27.31 6.13
CA ALA A 70 -4.85 25.98 5.73
C ALA A 70 -5.06 25.81 4.20
N ASP A 71 -5.09 26.90 3.48
CA ASP A 71 -5.22 26.98 2.01
C ASP A 71 -3.88 27.27 1.31
N ASP A 72 -2.76 27.23 2.03
CA ASP A 72 -1.44 27.34 1.41
C ASP A 72 -1.24 26.23 0.37
N PRO A 73 -0.88 26.57 -0.88
CA PRO A 73 -0.75 25.60 -1.96
C PRO A 73 0.30 24.54 -1.72
N THR A 74 1.35 24.86 -0.95
CA THR A 74 2.42 23.91 -0.59
C THR A 74 1.87 22.73 0.21
N LEU A 75 0.90 22.99 1.11
CA LEU A 75 0.26 21.94 1.90
C LEU A 75 -0.49 20.94 1.03
N ALA A 76 -1.25 21.43 0.04
CA ALA A 76 -1.99 20.58 -0.89
C ALA A 76 -1.03 19.79 -1.80
N GLU A 77 0.01 20.46 -2.31
CA GLU A 77 1.01 19.84 -3.18
C GLU A 77 1.74 18.72 -2.44
N GLU A 78 2.34 18.98 -1.28
CA GLU A 78 3.18 18.02 -0.56
C GLU A 78 2.38 16.85 0.05
N SER A 79 1.13 17.06 0.47
CA SER A 79 0.25 15.97 0.90
C SER A 79 -0.09 15.03 -0.24
N SER A 80 -0.27 15.57 -1.47
CA SER A 80 -0.57 14.80 -2.68
C SER A 80 0.67 14.14 -3.29
N TYR A 81 1.84 14.76 -3.15
CA TYR A 81 3.10 14.27 -3.71
C TYR A 81 3.68 13.08 -2.92
N CYS A 82 3.32 12.92 -1.66
CA CYS A 82 3.74 11.75 -0.89
C CYS A 82 3.08 10.46 -1.39
N LEU A 83 3.87 9.41 -1.60
CA LEU A 83 3.39 8.08 -2.01
C LEU A 83 2.75 7.27 -0.86
N GLY A 84 2.90 7.67 0.39
CA GLY A 84 2.41 6.92 1.54
C GLY A 84 3.05 5.53 1.68
N CYS A 85 4.29 5.36 1.22
CA CYS A 85 4.98 4.06 1.22
C CYS A 85 5.51 3.62 2.59
N ARG A 86 5.54 4.51 3.58
CA ARG A 86 5.98 4.28 4.97
C ARG A 86 7.46 3.84 5.12
N ALA A 87 8.28 3.98 4.08
CA ALA A 87 9.70 3.63 4.16
C ALA A 87 10.46 4.49 5.19
N CYS A 88 10.01 5.72 5.41
CA CYS A 88 10.56 6.62 6.43
C CYS A 88 10.35 6.13 7.88
N GLU A 89 9.33 5.30 8.13
CA GLU A 89 9.06 4.76 9.47
C GLU A 89 10.09 3.70 9.87
N THR A 90 10.50 2.83 8.91
CA THR A 90 11.42 1.72 9.19
C THR A 90 12.83 2.18 9.56
N VAL A 91 13.19 3.40 9.20
CA VAL A 91 14.50 4.01 9.47
C VAL A 91 14.44 5.10 10.56
N CYS A 92 13.25 5.35 11.11
CA CYS A 92 13.06 6.41 12.10
C CYS A 92 13.47 5.95 13.51
N PRO A 93 14.56 6.50 14.10
CA PRO A 93 14.97 6.11 15.45
C PRO A 93 14.00 6.60 16.53
N ALA A 94 13.19 7.62 16.22
CA ALA A 94 12.20 8.18 17.13
C ALA A 94 10.82 7.49 17.02
N GLY A 95 10.66 6.53 16.10
CA GLY A 95 9.42 5.75 15.96
C GLY A 95 8.21 6.58 15.54
N VAL A 96 8.39 7.59 14.68
CA VAL A 96 7.27 8.39 14.13
C VAL A 96 6.42 7.53 13.20
N GLU A 97 5.14 7.43 13.48
CA GLU A 97 4.15 6.74 12.64
C GLU A 97 3.64 7.68 11.53
N TYR A 98 4.51 7.97 10.58
CA TYR A 98 4.28 8.95 9.53
C TYR A 98 3.02 8.67 8.69
N GLY A 99 2.69 7.39 8.49
CA GLY A 99 1.49 7.00 7.73
C GLY A 99 0.20 7.55 8.34
N GLN A 100 0.08 7.55 9.67
CA GLN A 100 -1.08 8.12 10.38
C GLN A 100 -1.13 9.64 10.21
N LEU A 101 -0.01 10.33 10.38
CA LEU A 101 0.07 11.77 10.15
C LEU A 101 -0.32 12.15 8.71
N LEU A 102 0.10 11.36 7.72
CA LEU A 102 -0.27 11.59 6.32
C LEU A 102 -1.77 11.38 6.07
N GLU A 103 -2.39 10.39 6.69
CA GLU A 103 -3.83 10.17 6.58
C GLU A 103 -4.62 11.32 7.20
N GLN A 104 -4.24 11.79 8.41
CA GLN A 104 -4.82 12.97 9.07
C GLN A 104 -4.66 14.22 8.20
N TRP A 105 -3.48 14.41 7.60
CA TRP A 105 -3.25 15.54 6.69
C TRP A 105 -4.15 15.49 5.46
N ARG A 106 -4.28 14.32 4.83
CA ARG A 106 -5.17 14.14 3.68
C ARG A 106 -6.64 14.26 4.04
N ASP A 107 -7.06 13.80 5.21
CA ASP A 107 -8.43 14.00 5.72
C ASP A 107 -8.75 15.50 5.79
N HIS A 108 -7.81 16.32 6.25
CA HIS A 108 -7.97 17.77 6.28
C HIS A 108 -7.95 18.38 4.87
N GLN A 109 -6.93 18.07 4.06
CA GLN A 109 -6.73 18.69 2.74
C GLN A 109 -7.77 18.28 1.70
N TRP A 110 -8.23 17.02 1.75
CA TRP A 110 -9.17 16.46 0.78
C TRP A 110 -10.59 16.27 1.33
N SER A 111 -10.94 17.02 2.36
CA SER A 111 -12.31 16.97 2.91
C SER A 111 -13.35 17.47 1.92
N GLY A 112 -14.49 16.78 1.82
CA GLY A 112 -15.64 17.21 1.04
C GLY A 112 -15.33 17.52 -0.44
N PRO A 113 -15.67 18.73 -0.93
CA PRO A 113 -15.47 19.13 -2.34
C PRO A 113 -14.01 19.22 -2.78
N LYS A 114 -13.08 19.42 -1.86
CA LYS A 114 -11.63 19.52 -2.17
C LYS A 114 -11.03 18.19 -2.63
N ARG A 115 -11.68 17.06 -2.33
CA ARG A 115 -11.21 15.74 -2.80
C ARG A 115 -11.28 15.65 -4.33
N PRO A 116 -10.20 15.22 -5.04
CA PRO A 116 -10.21 15.09 -6.50
C PRO A 116 -11.37 14.22 -6.98
N TRP A 117 -12.05 14.64 -8.05
CA TRP A 117 -13.25 13.97 -8.55
C TRP A 117 -13.03 12.50 -8.92
N ILE A 118 -11.84 12.16 -9.46
CA ILE A 118 -11.46 10.79 -9.80
C ILE A 118 -11.36 9.91 -8.55
N VAL A 119 -10.84 10.46 -7.43
CA VAL A 119 -10.77 9.78 -6.15
C VAL A 119 -12.18 9.53 -5.62
N ARG A 120 -13.06 10.55 -5.67
CA ARG A 120 -14.47 10.43 -5.25
C ARG A 120 -15.20 9.34 -6.03
N LEU A 121 -15.00 9.30 -7.36
CA LEU A 121 -15.60 8.27 -8.20
C LEU A 121 -15.10 6.86 -7.84
N LEU A 122 -13.79 6.69 -7.73
CA LEU A 122 -13.18 5.40 -7.44
C LEU A 122 -13.56 4.88 -6.05
N THR A 123 -13.50 5.73 -5.02
CA THR A 123 -13.89 5.36 -3.66
C THR A 123 -15.38 5.01 -3.59
N ALA A 124 -16.24 5.77 -4.26
CA ALA A 124 -17.66 5.46 -4.35
C ALA A 124 -17.96 4.11 -5.03
N VAL A 125 -17.19 3.75 -6.08
CA VAL A 125 -17.34 2.46 -6.76
C VAL A 125 -16.89 1.30 -5.88
N VAL A 126 -15.72 1.41 -5.24
CA VAL A 126 -15.18 0.31 -4.42
C VAL A 126 -15.93 0.11 -3.10
N ALA A 127 -16.59 1.17 -2.58
CA ALA A 127 -17.42 1.08 -1.38
C ALA A 127 -18.76 0.34 -1.62
N ARG A 128 -19.20 0.23 -2.87
CA ARG A 128 -20.52 -0.36 -3.19
C ARG A 128 -20.39 -1.81 -3.63
N PRO A 129 -20.73 -2.81 -2.79
CA PRO A 129 -20.62 -4.24 -3.13
C PRO A 129 -21.42 -4.62 -4.39
N PHE A 130 -22.50 -3.92 -4.67
CA PHE A 130 -23.34 -4.14 -5.86
C PHE A 130 -22.59 -3.80 -7.16
N LEU A 131 -21.89 -2.65 -7.21
CA LEU A 131 -21.10 -2.26 -8.39
C LEU A 131 -19.92 -3.21 -8.62
N LEU A 132 -19.30 -3.70 -7.53
CA LEU A 132 -18.28 -4.72 -7.60
C LEU A 132 -18.80 -6.07 -8.13
N ARG A 133 -20.08 -6.41 -7.81
CA ARG A 133 -20.76 -7.60 -8.37
C ARG A 133 -21.03 -7.44 -9.86
N LEU A 134 -21.42 -6.26 -10.31
CA LEU A 134 -21.68 -5.98 -11.73
C LEU A 134 -20.41 -6.16 -12.59
N GLN A 135 -19.23 -5.75 -12.08
CA GLN A 135 -17.95 -5.99 -12.74
C GLN A 135 -17.67 -7.50 -12.95
N GLY A 136 -18.01 -8.34 -11.96
CA GLY A 136 -17.89 -9.80 -12.05
C GLY A 136 -18.85 -10.42 -13.07
N LEU A 137 -20.07 -9.86 -13.21
CA LEU A 137 -21.05 -10.33 -14.18
C LEU A 137 -20.67 -10.01 -15.62
N VAL A 138 -20.16 -8.80 -15.87
CA VAL A 138 -19.69 -8.35 -17.19
C VAL A 138 -18.50 -9.17 -17.69
N ARG A 139 -17.66 -9.67 -16.79
CA ARG A 139 -16.45 -10.45 -17.14
C ARG A 139 -16.64 -11.97 -17.11
N ARG A 140 -17.86 -12.49 -16.92
CA ARG A 140 -18.19 -13.95 -16.87
C ARG A 140 -17.22 -14.80 -16.03
N HIS A 141 -16.66 -14.25 -14.97
CA HIS A 141 -15.79 -15.02 -14.08
C HIS A 141 -16.65 -15.72 -13.03
N ALA A 142 -16.60 -17.06 -13.04
CA ALA A 142 -17.16 -17.85 -11.93
C ALA A 142 -16.58 -17.34 -10.61
N ARG A 143 -17.44 -17.15 -9.61
CA ARG A 143 -17.00 -16.79 -8.26
C ARG A 143 -16.14 -17.94 -7.74
N PRO A 144 -14.93 -17.65 -7.24
CA PRO A 144 -14.19 -18.66 -6.53
C PRO A 144 -15.03 -19.08 -5.30
N SER A 145 -15.23 -20.37 -5.11
CA SER A 145 -15.86 -20.94 -3.93
C SER A 145 -14.81 -21.73 -3.18
N GLY A 146 -14.61 -21.40 -1.91
CA GLY A 146 -13.79 -22.19 -1.00
C GLY A 146 -14.61 -23.27 -0.31
N GLY A 147 -13.96 -24.38 0.04
CA GLY A 147 -14.59 -25.54 0.70
C GLY A 147 -14.35 -25.63 2.21
N GLY A 148 -13.86 -24.55 2.86
CA GLY A 148 -13.47 -24.56 4.27
C GLY A 148 -14.61 -24.66 5.27
N SER A 149 -14.28 -24.98 6.52
CA SER A 149 -15.21 -24.97 7.64
C SER A 149 -15.61 -23.55 8.02
N ALA A 150 -16.80 -23.37 8.58
CA ALA A 150 -17.33 -22.04 8.93
C ALA A 150 -16.39 -21.24 9.87
N ASP A 151 -15.62 -21.93 10.71
CA ASP A 151 -14.70 -21.32 11.68
C ASP A 151 -13.24 -21.25 11.18
N GLY A 152 -12.98 -21.73 9.95
CA GLY A 152 -11.65 -21.71 9.33
C GLY A 152 -11.24 -20.34 8.81
N PRO A 153 -9.98 -20.21 8.34
CA PRO A 153 -9.47 -18.96 7.79
C PRO A 153 -10.26 -18.55 6.54
N SER A 154 -10.52 -17.25 6.43
CA SER A 154 -11.33 -16.66 5.36
C SER A 154 -10.47 -15.89 4.37
N LEU A 155 -10.57 -16.23 3.07
CA LEU A 155 -9.92 -15.46 2.00
C LEU A 155 -10.75 -14.23 1.65
N MET A 156 -10.15 -13.07 1.84
CA MET A 156 -10.69 -11.81 1.36
C MET A 156 -10.43 -11.63 -0.13
N LEU A 157 -11.49 -11.50 -0.90
CA LEU A 157 -11.40 -11.14 -2.32
C LEU A 157 -11.28 -9.62 -2.45
N GLY A 158 -10.08 -9.11 -2.74
CA GLY A 158 -9.81 -7.69 -2.89
C GLY A 158 -10.69 -7.01 -3.96
N CYS A 159 -11.15 -5.79 -3.70
CA CYS A 159 -12.04 -5.05 -4.61
C CYS A 159 -11.40 -4.80 -6.00
N VAL A 160 -10.13 -4.39 -6.02
CA VAL A 160 -9.36 -4.20 -7.27
C VAL A 160 -9.01 -5.54 -7.92
N GLU A 161 -8.65 -6.54 -7.11
CA GLU A 161 -8.29 -7.87 -7.58
C GLU A 161 -9.45 -8.56 -8.28
N ARG A 162 -10.65 -8.55 -7.68
CA ARG A 162 -11.87 -9.08 -8.31
C ARG A 162 -12.14 -8.50 -9.70
N GLY A 163 -11.86 -7.20 -9.86
CA GLY A 163 -12.09 -6.51 -11.12
C GLY A 163 -11.00 -6.72 -12.17
N LEU A 164 -9.74 -6.75 -11.76
CA LEU A 164 -8.60 -6.71 -12.67
C LEU A 164 -7.79 -8.01 -12.73
N TYR A 165 -7.72 -8.75 -11.62
CA TYR A 165 -6.83 -9.91 -11.46
C TYR A 165 -7.51 -11.12 -10.79
N PRO A 166 -8.68 -11.57 -11.28
CA PRO A 166 -9.42 -12.68 -10.64
C PRO A 166 -8.64 -14.01 -10.68
N ALA A 167 -7.60 -14.12 -11.49
CA ALA A 167 -6.70 -15.26 -11.51
C ALA A 167 -5.92 -15.42 -10.20
N VAL A 168 -5.62 -14.32 -9.50
CA VAL A 168 -4.89 -14.34 -8.22
C VAL A 168 -5.69 -15.08 -7.16
N SER A 169 -6.95 -14.71 -6.95
CA SER A 169 -7.81 -15.41 -5.97
C SER A 169 -8.05 -16.88 -6.35
N ARG A 170 -8.18 -17.19 -7.65
CA ARG A 170 -8.30 -18.58 -8.10
C ARG A 170 -7.03 -19.39 -7.84
N ALA A 171 -5.86 -18.79 -8.06
CA ALA A 171 -4.58 -19.42 -7.73
C ALA A 171 -4.44 -19.66 -6.22
N ALA A 172 -4.81 -18.66 -5.41
CA ALA A 172 -4.79 -18.81 -3.95
C ALA A 172 -5.69 -19.96 -3.46
N LEU A 173 -6.89 -20.13 -4.03
CA LEU A 173 -7.80 -21.21 -3.67
C LEU A 173 -7.40 -22.57 -4.25
N ARG A 174 -6.64 -22.63 -5.35
CA ARG A 174 -6.03 -23.89 -5.79
C ARG A 174 -4.96 -24.39 -4.81
N LEU A 175 -4.13 -23.47 -4.32
CA LEU A 175 -3.10 -23.77 -3.33
C LEU A 175 -3.68 -24.11 -1.95
N ARG A 176 -4.80 -23.46 -1.59
CA ARG A 176 -5.46 -23.61 -0.28
C ARG A 176 -6.99 -23.69 -0.44
N PRO A 177 -7.51 -24.87 -0.88
CA PRO A 177 -8.94 -25.05 -1.12
C PRO A 177 -9.80 -25.01 0.14
N GLU A 178 -9.19 -25.15 1.31
CA GLU A 178 -9.84 -25.06 2.61
C GLU A 178 -10.11 -23.61 3.08
N LEU A 179 -9.61 -22.61 2.38
CA LEU A 179 -9.94 -21.22 2.70
C LEU A 179 -11.41 -20.93 2.42
N ASN A 180 -12.10 -20.34 3.38
CA ASN A 180 -13.47 -19.90 3.20
C ASN A 180 -13.55 -18.66 2.31
N VAL A 181 -14.60 -18.59 1.48
CA VAL A 181 -14.91 -17.39 0.69
C VAL A 181 -16.36 -16.97 0.98
N PRO A 182 -16.64 -16.38 2.17
CA PRO A 182 -17.99 -15.93 2.50
C PRO A 182 -18.54 -14.96 1.45
N PRO A 183 -19.83 -15.02 1.12
CA PRO A 183 -20.44 -14.12 0.16
C PRO A 183 -20.57 -12.70 0.72
N GLY A 184 -20.75 -11.72 -0.16
CA GLY A 184 -21.08 -10.35 0.24
C GLY A 184 -19.93 -9.53 0.78
N GLN A 185 -18.67 -9.98 0.57
CA GLN A 185 -17.48 -9.24 0.97
C GLN A 185 -17.45 -7.83 0.36
N GLY A 186 -17.07 -6.84 1.18
CA GLY A 186 -16.88 -5.44 0.80
C GLY A 186 -15.45 -5.09 0.38
N CYS A 187 -15.08 -3.86 0.65
CA CYS A 187 -13.73 -3.32 0.50
C CYS A 187 -13.02 -3.31 1.86
N CYS A 188 -11.70 -3.44 1.87
CA CYS A 188 -10.89 -3.31 3.10
C CYS A 188 -10.85 -1.89 3.66
N GLY A 189 -11.22 -0.86 2.88
CA GLY A 189 -11.17 0.54 3.31
C GLY A 189 -9.86 1.28 3.02
N ALA A 190 -8.74 0.59 2.77
CA ALA A 190 -7.43 1.21 2.60
C ALA A 190 -7.41 2.35 1.55
N LEU A 191 -8.15 2.19 0.44
CA LEU A 191 -8.20 3.24 -0.59
C LEU A 191 -8.89 4.51 -0.08
N HIS A 192 -9.87 4.41 0.82
CA HIS A 192 -10.52 5.55 1.44
C HIS A 192 -9.56 6.26 2.40
N ALA A 193 -8.97 5.53 3.34
CA ALA A 193 -8.04 6.09 4.32
C ALA A 193 -6.87 6.83 3.65
N HIS A 194 -6.22 6.19 2.68
CA HIS A 194 -5.10 6.81 1.96
C HIS A 194 -5.48 8.02 1.10
N ASN A 195 -6.78 8.28 0.90
CA ASN A 195 -7.29 9.37 0.08
C ASN A 195 -8.20 10.36 0.83
N GLY A 196 -7.92 10.57 2.12
CA GLY A 196 -8.59 11.60 2.91
C GLY A 196 -10.03 11.24 3.31
N ASP A 197 -10.24 9.98 3.70
CA ASP A 197 -11.51 9.47 4.22
C ASP A 197 -11.26 8.32 5.20
N SER A 198 -10.45 8.60 6.22
CA SER A 198 -10.01 7.60 7.21
C SER A 198 -11.19 7.03 7.98
N ALA A 199 -12.20 7.85 8.28
CA ALA A 199 -13.41 7.40 8.96
C ALA A 199 -14.17 6.33 8.17
N THR A 200 -14.41 6.56 6.86
CA THR A 200 -15.01 5.54 5.99
C THR A 200 -14.08 4.33 5.83
N GLY A 201 -12.77 4.56 5.74
CA GLY A 201 -11.78 3.50 5.66
C GLY A 201 -11.86 2.54 6.84
N LYS A 202 -11.90 3.08 8.06
CA LYS A 202 -12.06 2.34 9.32
C LYS A 202 -13.40 1.57 9.35
N ALA A 203 -14.52 2.23 9.07
CA ALA A 203 -15.83 1.62 9.08
C ALA A 203 -15.93 0.41 8.13
N LEU A 204 -15.34 0.53 6.92
CA LEU A 204 -15.28 -0.56 5.95
C LEU A 204 -14.41 -1.73 6.43
N ALA A 205 -13.30 -1.47 7.12
CA ALA A 205 -12.46 -2.50 7.70
C ALA A 205 -13.19 -3.28 8.79
N GLU A 206 -13.86 -2.57 9.70
CA GLU A 206 -14.67 -3.17 10.79
C GLU A 206 -15.83 -3.98 10.25
N GLU A 207 -16.59 -3.45 9.28
CA GLU A 207 -17.69 -4.16 8.62
C GLU A 207 -17.20 -5.43 7.92
N LEU A 208 -16.09 -5.36 7.20
CA LEU A 208 -15.48 -6.53 6.55
C LEU A 208 -15.02 -7.55 7.59
N GLY A 209 -14.39 -7.11 8.68
CA GLY A 209 -13.96 -7.94 9.78
C GLY A 209 -15.11 -8.69 10.46
N ALA A 210 -16.29 -8.06 10.60
CA ALA A 210 -17.47 -8.71 11.13
C ALA A 210 -18.05 -9.78 10.18
N ARG A 211 -17.86 -9.61 8.87
CA ARG A 211 -18.35 -10.57 7.84
C ARG A 211 -17.42 -11.75 7.61
N LEU A 212 -16.14 -11.62 7.95
CA LEU A 212 -15.10 -12.63 7.74
C LEU A 212 -14.59 -13.10 9.11
N PRO A 213 -15.21 -14.09 9.74
CA PRO A 213 -14.77 -14.59 11.04
C PRO A 213 -13.41 -15.29 10.95
N GLY A 214 -12.76 -15.49 12.09
CA GLY A 214 -11.47 -16.17 12.20
C GLY A 214 -10.31 -15.38 11.61
N THR A 215 -9.27 -16.07 11.17
CA THR A 215 -8.12 -15.46 10.50
C THR A 215 -8.51 -14.97 9.11
N LEU A 216 -8.28 -13.70 8.85
CA LEU A 216 -8.53 -13.06 7.57
C LEU A 216 -7.26 -13.12 6.71
N VAL A 217 -7.34 -13.85 5.60
CA VAL A 217 -6.24 -13.97 4.63
C VAL A 217 -6.51 -13.09 3.44
N THR A 218 -5.53 -12.32 2.99
CA THR A 218 -5.64 -11.46 1.81
C THR A 218 -4.39 -11.56 0.93
N THR A 219 -4.56 -11.55 -0.37
CA THR A 219 -3.49 -11.55 -1.38
C THR A 219 -2.90 -10.15 -1.62
N ALA A 220 -3.32 -9.14 -0.88
CA ALA A 220 -2.92 -7.75 -1.10
C ALA A 220 -2.28 -7.15 0.16
N GLY A 221 -0.96 -6.90 0.14
CA GLY A 221 -0.21 -6.34 1.26
C GLY A 221 -0.75 -5.00 1.77
N GLY A 222 -1.29 -4.15 0.88
CA GLY A 222 -1.94 -2.90 1.30
C GLY A 222 -3.25 -3.13 2.06
N CYS A 223 -4.05 -4.13 1.66
CA CYS A 223 -5.24 -4.53 2.41
C CYS A 223 -4.86 -5.16 3.75
N ALA A 224 -3.83 -6.02 3.76
CA ALA A 224 -3.36 -6.67 4.98
C ALA A 224 -2.94 -5.64 6.04
N ALA A 225 -2.13 -4.64 5.67
CA ALA A 225 -1.66 -3.63 6.60
C ALA A 225 -2.80 -2.78 7.18
N HIS A 226 -3.73 -2.33 6.33
CA HIS A 226 -4.87 -1.53 6.77
C HIS A 226 -5.82 -2.32 7.68
N LEU A 227 -6.15 -3.55 7.31
CA LEU A 227 -6.99 -4.41 8.14
C LEU A 227 -6.32 -4.80 9.46
N ALA A 228 -5.02 -5.09 9.46
CA ALA A 228 -4.29 -5.40 10.68
C ALA A 228 -4.25 -4.22 11.66
N HIS A 229 -4.17 -2.98 11.15
CA HIS A 229 -4.24 -1.77 11.97
C HIS A 229 -5.58 -1.64 12.71
N HIS A 230 -6.71 -1.99 12.05
CA HIS A 230 -8.05 -1.84 12.64
C HIS A 230 -8.58 -3.09 13.36
N LEU A 231 -8.20 -4.28 12.92
CA LEU A 231 -8.71 -5.55 13.45
C LEU A 231 -7.72 -6.29 14.37
N GLY A 232 -6.49 -5.80 14.44
CA GLY A 232 -5.39 -6.44 15.15
C GLY A 232 -4.50 -7.31 14.24
N PRO A 233 -3.16 -7.27 14.47
CA PRO A 233 -2.17 -7.96 13.64
C PRO A 233 -2.29 -9.49 13.71
N ASP A 234 -2.83 -10.04 14.79
CA ASP A 234 -3.00 -11.49 14.94
C ASP A 234 -4.15 -12.04 14.11
N ARG A 235 -5.09 -11.20 13.74
CA ARG A 235 -6.27 -11.59 12.98
C ARG A 235 -6.07 -11.58 11.48
N VAL A 236 -5.09 -10.84 10.97
CA VAL A 236 -4.92 -10.60 9.53
C VAL A 236 -3.57 -11.14 9.06
N ARG A 237 -3.59 -11.87 7.94
CA ARG A 237 -2.39 -12.40 7.30
C ARG A 237 -2.40 -12.04 5.80
N GLU A 238 -1.23 -11.66 5.27
CA GLU A 238 -1.04 -11.71 3.83
C GLU A 238 -0.88 -13.18 3.40
N PHE A 239 -1.29 -13.52 2.18
CA PHE A 239 -1.37 -14.91 1.71
C PHE A 239 -0.02 -15.64 1.77
N GLY A 240 1.07 -15.01 1.38
CA GLY A 240 2.41 -15.58 1.49
C GLY A 240 2.85 -15.79 2.94
N ASP A 241 2.57 -14.83 3.83
CA ASP A 241 2.82 -14.99 5.27
C ASP A 241 1.97 -16.13 5.86
N HIS A 242 0.71 -16.25 5.42
CA HIS A 242 -0.16 -17.36 5.84
C HIS A 242 0.40 -18.71 5.41
N LEU A 243 0.77 -18.89 4.13
CA LEU A 243 1.38 -20.13 3.63
C LEU A 243 2.66 -20.49 4.39
N HIS A 244 3.52 -19.51 4.60
CA HIS A 244 4.78 -19.72 5.30
C HIS A 244 4.58 -20.18 6.76
N ARG A 245 3.63 -19.57 7.49
CA ARG A 245 3.30 -19.95 8.87
C ARG A 245 2.70 -21.36 8.98
N GLU A 246 1.93 -21.77 7.98
CA GLU A 246 1.34 -23.10 7.90
C GLU A 246 2.36 -24.15 7.37
N GLY A 247 3.58 -23.75 7.08
CA GLY A 247 4.60 -24.64 6.50
C GLY A 247 4.25 -25.16 5.11
N HIS A 248 3.32 -24.50 4.41
CA HIS A 248 2.90 -24.95 3.08
C HIS A 248 3.86 -24.43 2.01
N VAL A 249 4.54 -25.35 1.36
CA VAL A 249 5.43 -25.11 0.22
C VAL A 249 4.98 -25.97 -0.95
N PRO A 250 4.73 -25.40 -2.14
CA PRO A 250 4.43 -26.20 -3.34
C PRO A 250 5.57 -27.17 -3.66
N ALA A 251 5.23 -28.36 -4.07
CA ALA A 251 6.22 -29.43 -4.27
C ALA A 251 6.96 -29.37 -5.61
N GLY A 252 6.45 -28.63 -6.60
CA GLY A 252 7.03 -28.50 -7.95
C GLY A 252 7.98 -27.33 -8.09
N ARG A 253 8.52 -27.17 -9.30
CA ARG A 253 9.37 -26.06 -9.70
C ARG A 253 8.75 -25.32 -10.87
N VAL A 254 8.94 -23.99 -10.91
CA VAL A 254 8.56 -23.19 -12.09
C VAL A 254 9.68 -23.28 -13.12
N THR A 255 9.35 -23.74 -14.32
CA THR A 255 10.29 -23.88 -15.42
C THR A 255 9.95 -22.95 -16.57
N VAL A 256 10.96 -22.48 -17.29
CA VAL A 256 10.87 -21.71 -18.54
C VAL A 256 11.89 -22.29 -19.51
N ASP A 257 11.45 -22.69 -20.68
CA ASP A 257 12.32 -23.28 -21.73
C ASP A 257 13.19 -24.44 -21.19
N GLY A 258 12.62 -25.29 -20.31
CA GLY A 258 13.29 -26.46 -19.74
C GLY A 258 14.29 -26.18 -18.61
N ARG A 259 14.45 -24.95 -18.17
CA ARG A 259 15.29 -24.56 -17.02
C ARG A 259 14.46 -24.00 -15.87
N THR A 260 14.98 -24.07 -14.65
CA THR A 260 14.37 -23.39 -13.50
C THR A 260 14.25 -21.89 -13.79
N ALA A 261 13.07 -21.32 -13.56
CA ALA A 261 12.80 -19.91 -13.81
C ALA A 261 13.58 -19.02 -12.83
N ARG A 262 14.11 -17.90 -13.32
CA ARG A 262 14.74 -16.82 -12.53
C ARG A 262 13.69 -15.81 -12.11
N VAL A 263 13.52 -15.63 -10.81
CA VAL A 263 12.39 -14.88 -10.25
C VAL A 263 12.86 -13.83 -9.24
N GLY A 264 12.54 -12.58 -9.51
CA GLY A 264 12.75 -11.47 -8.58
C GLY A 264 11.47 -11.13 -7.80
N LEU A 265 11.62 -10.30 -6.77
CA LEU A 265 10.50 -9.82 -5.94
C LEU A 265 10.43 -8.29 -5.96
N GLN A 266 9.24 -7.76 -6.09
CA GLN A 266 8.88 -6.40 -5.70
C GLN A 266 8.13 -6.48 -4.38
N ASP A 267 8.75 -6.06 -3.30
CA ASP A 267 8.07 -5.96 -2.01
C ASP A 267 6.85 -5.03 -2.09
N SER A 268 5.78 -5.41 -1.44
CA SER A 268 4.70 -4.47 -1.15
C SER A 268 5.14 -3.56 0.00
N CYS A 269 5.19 -2.26 -0.25
CA CYS A 269 5.64 -1.30 0.76
C CYS A 269 4.86 -1.40 2.08
N HIS A 270 3.54 -1.58 2.03
CA HIS A 270 2.71 -1.74 3.23
C HIS A 270 2.94 -3.09 3.93
N LEU A 271 3.17 -4.16 3.19
CA LEU A 271 3.50 -5.45 3.78
C LEU A 271 4.88 -5.40 4.46
N ARG A 272 5.88 -4.84 3.77
CA ARG A 272 7.25 -4.69 4.28
C ARG A 272 7.32 -3.68 5.43
N ASN A 273 6.92 -2.44 5.16
CA ASN A 273 7.13 -1.33 6.09
C ASN A 273 6.03 -1.22 7.15
N GLY A 274 4.82 -1.68 6.85
CA GLY A 274 3.68 -1.65 7.77
C GLY A 274 3.55 -2.88 8.66
N LEU A 275 3.90 -4.07 8.14
CA LEU A 275 3.74 -5.34 8.87
C LEU A 275 5.06 -6.07 9.13
N GLY A 276 6.20 -5.56 8.65
CA GLY A 276 7.51 -6.20 8.82
C GLY A 276 7.67 -7.54 8.07
N VAL A 277 6.76 -7.87 7.16
CA VAL A 277 6.77 -9.14 6.42
C VAL A 277 7.63 -9.00 5.17
N THR A 278 8.82 -9.57 5.20
CA THR A 278 9.80 -9.53 4.08
C THR A 278 10.31 -10.93 3.71
N ARG A 279 10.51 -11.79 4.68
CA ARG A 279 11.10 -13.11 4.53
C ARG A 279 10.17 -14.11 3.83
N PRO A 280 8.89 -14.25 4.19
CA PRO A 280 7.99 -15.26 3.65
C PRO A 280 7.90 -15.29 2.11
N PRO A 281 7.68 -14.16 1.39
CA PRO A 281 7.64 -14.19 -0.07
C PRO A 281 8.95 -14.68 -0.71
N ARG A 282 10.10 -14.32 -0.14
CA ARG A 282 11.43 -14.74 -0.63
C ARG A 282 11.63 -16.23 -0.50
N GLU A 283 11.34 -16.79 0.65
CA GLU A 283 11.48 -18.22 0.92
C GLU A 283 10.53 -19.08 0.08
N LEU A 284 9.29 -18.64 -0.11
CA LEU A 284 8.34 -19.30 -0.98
C LEU A 284 8.78 -19.28 -2.45
N ILE A 285 9.33 -18.17 -2.95
CA ILE A 285 9.89 -18.09 -4.30
C ILE A 285 11.10 -19.03 -4.43
N ALA A 286 12.03 -18.95 -3.48
CA ALA A 286 13.23 -19.79 -3.50
C ALA A 286 12.93 -21.31 -3.44
N ALA A 287 11.82 -21.68 -2.84
CA ALA A 287 11.38 -23.08 -2.81
C ALA A 287 10.94 -23.61 -4.19
N VAL A 288 10.44 -22.74 -5.08
CA VAL A 288 9.87 -23.15 -6.37
C VAL A 288 10.64 -22.62 -7.60
N ALA A 289 11.60 -21.72 -7.43
CA ALA A 289 12.33 -21.08 -8.51
C ALA A 289 13.76 -20.69 -8.09
N GLU A 290 14.58 -20.19 -9.00
CA GLU A 290 15.83 -19.50 -8.68
C GLU A 290 15.49 -18.06 -8.24
N TYR A 291 15.52 -17.80 -6.93
CA TYR A 291 15.28 -16.47 -6.41
C TYR A 291 16.48 -15.55 -6.68
N VAL A 292 16.21 -14.38 -7.23
CA VAL A 292 17.20 -13.32 -7.48
C VAL A 292 16.79 -12.08 -6.71
N GLU A 293 17.59 -11.66 -5.73
CA GLU A 293 17.35 -10.37 -5.03
C GLU A 293 17.71 -9.22 -5.98
N VAL A 294 16.72 -8.40 -6.30
CA VAL A 294 16.90 -7.25 -7.20
C VAL A 294 17.24 -6.01 -6.38
N PRO A 295 18.26 -5.22 -6.76
CA PRO A 295 18.51 -3.93 -6.12
C PRO A 295 17.24 -3.08 -6.07
N GLY A 296 16.95 -2.49 -4.91
CA GLY A 296 15.74 -1.69 -4.72
C GLY A 296 14.43 -2.50 -4.66
N ALA A 297 14.46 -3.82 -4.41
CA ALA A 297 13.23 -4.63 -4.26
C ALA A 297 12.25 -4.05 -3.22
N GLY A 298 12.76 -3.44 -2.16
CA GLY A 298 11.99 -2.78 -1.10
C GLY A 298 11.49 -1.37 -1.44
N ASP A 299 11.99 -0.75 -2.52
CA ASP A 299 11.62 0.62 -2.88
C ASP A 299 10.20 0.67 -3.46
N CYS A 300 9.55 1.83 -3.33
CA CYS A 300 8.19 2.00 -3.83
C CYS A 300 8.12 1.79 -5.35
N CYS A 301 7.07 1.12 -5.81
CA CYS A 301 6.82 0.91 -7.24
C CYS A 301 6.12 2.10 -7.94
N GLY A 302 5.80 3.17 -7.21
CA GLY A 302 5.09 4.34 -7.75
C GLY A 302 3.57 4.18 -7.89
N ALA A 303 2.97 3.02 -7.60
CA ALA A 303 1.53 2.79 -7.78
C ALA A 303 0.67 3.61 -6.81
N ALA A 304 0.95 3.52 -5.52
CA ALA A 304 0.37 4.25 -4.38
C ALA A 304 -1.16 4.53 -4.51
N GLY A 305 -1.94 3.49 -4.75
CA GLY A 305 -3.40 3.59 -4.87
C GLY A 305 -3.84 4.45 -6.06
N THR A 306 -4.36 5.65 -5.79
CA THR A 306 -4.80 6.61 -6.82
C THR A 306 -3.67 7.49 -7.36
N TYR A 307 -2.51 7.50 -6.71
CA TYR A 307 -1.37 8.37 -7.06
C TYR A 307 -0.97 8.26 -8.54
N ALA A 308 -0.83 7.03 -9.05
CA ALA A 308 -0.48 6.82 -10.46
C ALA A 308 -1.48 7.41 -11.47
N MET A 309 -2.71 7.71 -11.04
CA MET A 309 -3.73 8.36 -11.86
C MET A 309 -3.72 9.89 -11.69
N LEU A 310 -3.45 10.35 -10.48
CA LEU A 310 -3.39 11.77 -10.15
C LEU A 310 -2.06 12.41 -10.59
N ARG A 311 -0.98 11.66 -10.47
CA ARG A 311 0.40 12.11 -10.73
C ARG A 311 1.15 11.11 -11.63
N PRO A 312 0.72 10.92 -12.88
CA PRO A 312 1.26 9.85 -13.74
C PRO A 312 2.74 10.04 -14.12
N ALA A 313 3.22 11.29 -14.19
CA ALA A 313 4.63 11.59 -14.49
C ALA A 313 5.53 11.17 -13.29
N ASP A 314 5.16 11.61 -12.09
CA ASP A 314 5.91 11.31 -10.86
C ASP A 314 5.90 9.81 -10.55
N SER A 315 4.74 9.16 -10.76
CA SER A 315 4.59 7.71 -10.63
C SER A 315 5.55 6.94 -11.56
N ARG A 316 5.74 7.43 -12.79
CA ARG A 316 6.72 6.86 -13.74
C ARG A 316 8.15 7.10 -13.28
N ALA A 317 8.48 8.33 -12.85
CA ALA A 317 9.80 8.67 -12.37
C ALA A 317 10.26 7.79 -11.19
N VAL A 318 9.32 7.43 -10.30
CA VAL A 318 9.57 6.46 -9.21
C VAL A 318 9.78 5.03 -9.75
N LEU A 319 9.05 4.64 -10.81
CA LEU A 319 9.12 3.28 -11.35
C LEU A 319 10.38 3.04 -12.22
N ASP A 320 10.84 4.05 -12.97
CA ASP A 320 11.86 3.87 -14.01
C ASP A 320 13.19 3.29 -13.50
N PRO A 321 13.78 3.71 -12.36
CA PRO A 321 14.98 3.09 -11.81
C PRO A 321 14.78 1.59 -11.50
N LYS A 322 13.59 1.21 -11.05
CA LYS A 322 13.24 -0.18 -10.78
C LYS A 322 13.17 -1.02 -12.06
N LEU A 323 12.61 -0.47 -13.14
CA LEU A 323 12.58 -1.17 -14.42
C LEU A 323 13.99 -1.39 -14.97
N ALA A 324 14.91 -0.45 -14.77
CA ALA A 324 16.31 -0.61 -15.11
C ALA A 324 16.96 -1.78 -14.33
N ALA A 325 16.80 -1.80 -13.00
CA ALA A 325 17.32 -2.88 -12.17
C ALA A 325 16.74 -4.26 -12.54
N LEU A 326 15.44 -4.33 -12.88
CA LEU A 326 14.80 -5.56 -13.36
C LEU A 326 15.34 -6.02 -14.71
N ALA A 327 15.68 -5.10 -15.61
CA ALA A 327 16.27 -5.42 -16.91
C ALA A 327 17.70 -5.98 -16.77
N GLU A 328 18.50 -5.43 -15.83
CA GLU A 328 19.85 -5.92 -15.54
C GLU A 328 19.86 -7.29 -14.87
N ALA A 329 18.83 -7.62 -14.10
CA ALA A 329 18.74 -8.89 -13.37
C ALA A 329 18.40 -10.11 -14.26
N ASP A 330 18.01 -9.90 -15.52
CA ASP A 330 17.66 -10.96 -16.52
C ASP A 330 16.69 -12.00 -15.92
N LEU A 331 15.50 -11.56 -15.57
CA LEU A 331 14.48 -12.37 -14.91
C LEU A 331 13.44 -12.91 -15.91
N ASP A 332 12.93 -14.10 -15.66
CA ASP A 332 11.72 -14.61 -16.30
C ASP A 332 10.46 -13.97 -15.69
N PHE A 333 10.45 -13.87 -14.35
CA PHE A 333 9.32 -13.27 -13.62
C PHE A 333 9.79 -12.28 -12.56
N VAL A 334 8.96 -11.27 -12.32
CA VAL A 334 8.99 -10.46 -11.10
C VAL A 334 7.68 -10.64 -10.35
N VAL A 335 7.77 -11.03 -9.09
CA VAL A 335 6.61 -11.25 -8.22
C VAL A 335 6.20 -9.94 -7.55
N ALA A 336 4.89 -9.71 -7.45
CA ALA A 336 4.31 -8.66 -6.62
C ALA A 336 3.17 -9.22 -5.77
N VAL A 337 3.09 -8.79 -4.51
CA VAL A 337 2.08 -9.21 -3.53
C VAL A 337 1.06 -8.09 -3.25
N ASN A 338 0.79 -7.27 -4.26
CA ASN A 338 -0.21 -6.19 -4.17
C ASN A 338 -0.71 -5.83 -5.57
N PRO A 339 -2.03 -5.73 -5.79
CA PRO A 339 -2.60 -5.50 -7.12
C PRO A 339 -2.18 -4.15 -7.75
N GLY A 340 -1.92 -3.12 -6.93
CA GLY A 340 -1.39 -1.84 -7.42
C GLY A 340 0.02 -1.99 -7.98
N CYS A 341 0.92 -2.65 -7.26
CA CYS A 341 2.29 -2.93 -7.72
C CYS A 341 2.30 -3.82 -8.96
N LEU A 342 1.46 -4.87 -8.97
CA LEU A 342 1.32 -5.77 -10.12
C LEU A 342 0.90 -5.02 -11.39
N ARG A 343 -0.08 -4.11 -11.27
CA ARG A 343 -0.50 -3.25 -12.39
C ARG A 343 0.64 -2.37 -12.89
N GLN A 344 1.32 -1.72 -11.96
CA GLN A 344 2.39 -0.77 -12.27
C GLN A 344 3.55 -1.46 -13.00
N LEU A 345 4.00 -2.62 -12.48
CA LEU A 345 5.04 -3.43 -13.12
C LEU A 345 4.60 -3.95 -14.49
N ARG A 346 3.39 -4.51 -14.62
CA ARG A 346 2.87 -4.99 -15.91
C ARG A 346 2.84 -3.88 -16.97
N GLN A 347 2.45 -2.66 -16.59
CA GLN A 347 2.44 -1.51 -17.50
C GLN A 347 3.86 -1.03 -17.83
N GLY A 348 4.75 -0.95 -16.84
CA GLY A 348 6.14 -0.53 -17.03
C GLY A 348 6.91 -1.49 -17.93
N LEU A 349 6.88 -2.78 -17.65
CA LEU A 349 7.56 -3.81 -18.44
C LEU A 349 7.05 -3.87 -19.90
N ARG A 350 5.74 -3.70 -20.12
CA ARG A 350 5.21 -3.57 -21.50
C ARG A 350 5.73 -2.34 -22.22
N ARG A 351 5.83 -1.21 -21.52
CA ARG A 351 6.35 0.05 -22.09
C ARG A 351 7.80 -0.07 -22.53
N THR A 352 8.61 -0.80 -21.79
CA THR A 352 10.04 -1.00 -22.10
C THR A 352 10.29 -2.18 -23.04
N GLY A 353 9.27 -2.96 -23.43
CA GLY A 353 9.43 -4.16 -24.23
C GLY A 353 10.19 -5.29 -23.51
N ALA A 354 10.22 -5.28 -22.19
CA ALA A 354 10.96 -6.26 -21.38
C ALA A 354 10.37 -7.67 -21.54
N ARG A 355 11.25 -8.70 -21.55
CA ARG A 355 10.86 -10.12 -21.56
C ARG A 355 10.31 -10.57 -20.20
N THR A 356 10.76 -9.98 -19.13
CA THR A 356 10.32 -10.25 -17.75
C THR A 356 8.81 -10.09 -17.60
N ARG A 357 8.15 -11.04 -16.98
CA ARG A 357 6.70 -11.05 -16.76
C ARG A 357 6.38 -10.74 -15.29
N ALA A 358 5.52 -9.76 -15.02
CA ALA A 358 5.04 -9.50 -13.66
C ALA A 358 3.86 -10.42 -13.32
N VAL A 359 3.98 -11.18 -12.23
CA VAL A 359 2.98 -12.13 -11.72
C VAL A 359 2.73 -11.92 -10.24
N HIS A 360 1.58 -12.38 -9.74
CA HIS A 360 1.34 -12.42 -8.31
C HIS A 360 2.00 -13.66 -7.67
N LEU A 361 2.39 -13.58 -6.38
CA LEU A 361 2.97 -14.73 -5.69
C LEU A 361 2.09 -15.98 -5.79
N ALA A 362 0.78 -15.85 -5.55
CA ALA A 362 -0.15 -16.98 -5.69
C ALA A 362 -0.18 -17.57 -7.11
N GLU A 363 -0.08 -16.71 -8.15
CA GLU A 363 0.00 -17.20 -9.54
C GLU A 363 1.30 -17.99 -9.79
N LEU A 364 2.45 -17.48 -9.30
CA LEU A 364 3.73 -18.17 -9.42
C LEU A 364 3.73 -19.53 -8.72
N LEU A 365 3.26 -19.58 -7.47
CA LEU A 365 3.22 -20.81 -6.69
C LEU A 365 2.27 -21.85 -7.31
N ALA A 366 1.14 -21.40 -7.88
CA ALA A 366 0.21 -22.30 -8.56
C ALA A 366 0.79 -22.88 -9.87
N LEU A 367 1.68 -22.15 -10.57
CA LEU A 367 2.41 -22.70 -11.72
C LEU A 367 3.33 -23.85 -11.30
N ALA A 368 3.99 -23.74 -10.14
CA ALA A 368 4.85 -24.81 -9.63
C ALA A 368 4.09 -26.12 -9.32
N GLU A 369 2.79 -26.03 -8.96
CA GLU A 369 1.97 -27.23 -8.77
C GLU A 369 1.50 -27.86 -10.09
N GLU A 370 1.28 -27.06 -11.15
CA GLU A 370 0.86 -27.52 -12.47
C GLU A 370 1.98 -28.29 -13.21
N ASP A 371 3.24 -27.88 -13.07
CA ASP A 371 4.41 -28.56 -13.67
C ASP A 371 4.67 -29.99 -13.11
N ARG A 372 3.88 -30.42 -12.15
CA ARG A 372 3.96 -31.75 -11.54
C ARG A 372 3.07 -32.79 -12.20
N THR A 373 2.10 -32.37 -13.02
CA THR A 373 1.15 -33.27 -13.75
C THR A 373 1.58 -33.49 -15.18
#